data_19878580bbbc3b147b2e4bc5de1cff62
#
_entry.id   19878580bbbc3b147b2e4bc5de1cff62
#
_cell.length_a   1.000
_cell.length_b   1.000
_cell.length_c   1.000
_cell.angle_alpha   90.00
_cell.angle_beta   90.00
_cell.angle_gamma   90.00
#
_symmetry.space_group_name_H-M   'P 1'
#
loop_
_entity.id
_entity.type
_entity.pdbx_description
1 polymer ?
#
loop_
_entity_poly.entity_id
_entity_poly.type
_entity_poly.pdbx_seq_one_letter_code
_entity_poly.pdbx_strand_id
1 'polypeptide(L)'
;MSDTQKQQNFLQGTALLAMATANVKVIGALYKIPLNANIGEQGFSYFNTAYEIYNVLLMVSTAGLPVAMSRMISQASSLGHYNQVRRVYSVARTIFLALGISGSFLMTVFCRQLAAFQEQPDAWAAIGCLGPCVLLICIMSTFRGFFQGQGNMLPTSISQVLEAVTKLIVGIVAAVGLLKFTGSIPLAAGGAILGVTASCLLSAIYLFGCFRRSFRDLPITDEGVTSFGQTAKGLMVIAIPITVGSAGLQILTMLETKLYMGQLLGLGYLQAEADTMKGIYNMTQTIFNMPCAFITPITISIIPAITAQLTLCNDKGARETEESAARITGLISMPCAFGLAVLAEPVTALLGGYTGEKLALATRLMTVLGFAIMFNAVVLVTTAIMQAHGRAGRPVLIMFLGGLLKLAAVYILTGNP
;
A
#
# COMPACT_ATOMS: atom_id res chain seq x y z
N MET A 1 22.87 12.81 -25.17
CA MET A 1 22.44 11.40 -24.94
C MET A 1 21.46 11.05 -26.03
N SER A 2 21.69 9.93 -26.75
CA SER A 2 20.74 9.44 -27.76
C SER A 2 19.42 9.03 -27.13
N ASP A 3 18.32 9.12 -27.88
CA ASP A 3 16.98 8.75 -27.37
C ASP A 3 16.94 7.28 -26.89
N THR A 4 17.70 6.40 -27.52
CA THR A 4 17.88 5.00 -27.14
C THR A 4 18.51 4.85 -25.75
N GLN A 5 19.47 5.72 -25.40
CA GLN A 5 20.15 5.70 -24.09
C GLN A 5 19.27 6.24 -22.97
N LYS A 6 18.42 7.25 -23.28
CA LYS A 6 17.39 7.73 -22.35
C LYS A 6 16.32 6.67 -22.08
N GLN A 7 15.91 5.95 -23.12
CA GLN A 7 14.92 4.88 -23.03
C GLN A 7 15.43 3.66 -22.26
N GLN A 8 16.69 3.27 -22.45
CA GLN A 8 17.34 2.21 -21.67
C GLN A 8 17.46 2.58 -20.19
N ASN A 9 17.87 3.81 -19.87
CA ASN A 9 17.98 4.29 -18.49
C ASN A 9 16.61 4.35 -17.80
N PHE A 10 15.55 4.70 -18.53
CA PHE A 10 14.17 4.70 -18.01
C PHE A 10 13.68 3.29 -17.71
N LEU A 11 13.90 2.33 -18.63
CA LEU A 11 13.51 0.92 -18.42
C LEU A 11 14.26 0.30 -17.25
N GLN A 12 15.56 0.56 -17.13
CA GLN A 12 16.36 0.09 -15.98
C GLN A 12 15.90 0.70 -14.67
N GLY A 13 15.59 1.99 -14.64
CA GLY A 13 15.05 2.67 -13.45
C GLY A 13 13.68 2.12 -13.03
N THR A 14 12.80 1.85 -13.98
CA THR A 14 11.49 1.26 -13.73
C THR A 14 11.60 -0.18 -13.20
N ALA A 15 12.50 -0.99 -13.78
CA ALA A 15 12.76 -2.34 -13.31
C ALA A 15 13.35 -2.34 -11.88
N LEU A 16 14.25 -1.42 -11.58
CA LEU A 16 14.81 -1.24 -10.23
C LEU A 16 13.72 -0.89 -9.21
N LEU A 17 12.83 0.03 -9.56
CA LEU A 17 11.70 0.41 -8.68
C LEU A 17 10.74 -0.77 -8.47
N ALA A 18 10.44 -1.54 -9.52
CA ALA A 18 9.59 -2.73 -9.42
C ALA A 18 10.21 -3.79 -8.51
N MET A 19 11.51 -4.08 -8.65
CA MET A 19 12.23 -5.00 -7.77
C MET A 19 12.27 -4.49 -6.32
N ALA A 20 12.55 -3.21 -6.10
CA ALA A 20 12.52 -2.62 -4.77
C ALA A 20 11.14 -2.77 -4.13
N THR A 21 10.07 -2.48 -4.86
CA THR A 21 8.70 -2.62 -4.38
C THR A 21 8.33 -4.07 -4.05
N ALA A 22 8.77 -5.05 -4.85
CA ALA A 22 8.57 -6.47 -4.57
C ALA A 22 9.30 -6.89 -3.28
N ASN A 23 10.58 -6.51 -3.13
CA ASN A 23 11.36 -6.78 -1.92
C ASN A 23 10.72 -6.16 -0.67
N VAL A 24 10.22 -4.93 -0.76
CA VAL A 24 9.51 -4.25 0.35
C VAL A 24 8.26 -5.02 0.78
N LYS A 25 7.50 -5.58 -0.16
CA LYS A 25 6.33 -6.43 0.17
C LYS A 25 6.73 -7.71 0.91
N VAL A 26 7.82 -8.37 0.48
CA VAL A 26 8.35 -9.56 1.15
C VAL A 26 8.85 -9.21 2.56
N ILE A 27 9.65 -8.16 2.71
CA ILE A 27 10.12 -7.67 4.02
C ILE A 27 8.94 -7.30 4.92
N GLY A 28 7.90 -6.67 4.36
CA GLY A 28 6.69 -6.32 5.09
C GLY A 28 5.92 -7.54 5.61
N ALA A 29 5.86 -8.62 4.85
CA ALA A 29 5.28 -9.88 5.31
C ALA A 29 6.15 -10.55 6.39
N LEU A 30 7.47 -10.59 6.17
CA LEU A 30 8.44 -11.11 7.14
C LEU A 30 8.45 -10.31 8.46
N TYR A 31 8.15 -9.01 8.43
CA TYR A 31 7.99 -8.19 9.62
C TYR A 31 6.77 -8.61 10.47
N LYS A 32 5.66 -8.94 9.81
CA LYS A 32 4.40 -9.23 10.49
C LYS A 32 4.42 -10.55 11.26
N ILE A 33 5.19 -11.54 10.81
CA ILE A 33 5.31 -12.86 11.48
C ILE A 33 5.90 -12.70 12.89
N PRO A 34 7.14 -12.21 13.07
CA PRO A 34 7.71 -12.04 14.40
C PRO A 34 6.95 -10.99 15.23
N LEU A 35 6.31 -10.03 14.60
CA LEU A 35 5.48 -9.06 15.31
C LEU A 35 4.30 -9.78 15.98
N ASN A 36 3.53 -10.59 15.24
CA ASN A 36 2.41 -11.35 15.78
C ASN A 36 2.87 -12.32 16.89
N ALA A 37 4.00 -12.99 16.71
CA ALA A 37 4.56 -13.90 17.72
C ALA A 37 4.92 -13.19 19.04
N ASN A 38 5.32 -11.92 19.01
CA ASN A 38 5.75 -11.16 20.19
C ASN A 38 4.61 -10.42 20.89
N ILE A 39 3.70 -9.75 20.14
CA ILE A 39 2.63 -8.94 20.73
C ILE A 39 1.28 -9.66 20.81
N GLY A 40 1.22 -10.90 20.29
CA GLY A 40 0.00 -11.72 20.25
C GLY A 40 -1.05 -11.22 19.25
N GLU A 41 -2.14 -11.99 19.16
CA GLU A 41 -3.20 -11.74 18.17
C GLU A 41 -3.93 -10.42 18.42
N GLN A 42 -4.17 -10.07 19.68
CA GLN A 42 -4.82 -8.81 20.06
C GLN A 42 -3.98 -7.61 19.67
N GLY A 43 -2.68 -7.61 20.00
CA GLY A 43 -1.77 -6.55 19.63
C GLY A 43 -1.60 -6.42 18.12
N PHE A 44 -1.60 -7.55 17.41
CA PHE A 44 -1.55 -7.58 15.96
C PHE A 44 -2.85 -7.06 15.33
N SER A 45 -4.01 -7.29 15.96
CA SER A 45 -5.28 -6.69 15.56
C SER A 45 -5.23 -5.17 15.67
N TYR A 46 -4.78 -4.60 16.81
CA TYR A 46 -4.65 -3.15 17.02
C TYR A 46 -3.69 -2.50 16.03
N PHE A 47 -2.56 -3.16 15.75
CA PHE A 47 -1.62 -2.74 14.73
C PHE A 47 -2.28 -2.63 13.33
N ASN A 48 -3.02 -3.65 12.91
CA ASN A 48 -3.66 -3.64 11.59
C ASN A 48 -4.81 -2.63 11.52
N THR A 49 -5.59 -2.44 12.59
CA THR A 49 -6.65 -1.43 12.66
C THR A 49 -6.09 -0.01 12.47
N ALA A 50 -4.95 0.30 13.10
CA ALA A 50 -4.27 1.56 12.85
C ALA A 50 -3.86 1.72 11.36
N TYR A 51 -3.37 0.64 10.75
CA TYR A 51 -3.02 0.63 9.33
C TYR A 51 -4.22 0.80 8.40
N GLU A 52 -5.38 0.28 8.73
CA GLU A 52 -6.59 0.44 7.91
C GLU A 52 -7.01 1.91 7.81
N ILE A 53 -7.04 2.64 8.93
CA ILE A 53 -7.32 4.07 8.96
C ILE A 53 -6.23 4.84 8.21
N TYR A 54 -4.98 4.53 8.50
CA TYR A 54 -3.82 5.14 7.86
C TYR A 54 -3.82 4.94 6.34
N ASN A 55 -4.18 3.76 5.84
CA ASN A 55 -4.20 3.47 4.41
C ASN A 55 -5.20 4.34 3.65
N VAL A 56 -6.31 4.74 4.26
CA VAL A 56 -7.22 5.72 3.64
C VAL A 56 -6.50 7.05 3.42
N LEU A 57 -5.85 7.59 4.46
CA LEU A 57 -5.09 8.84 4.38
C LEU A 57 -3.87 8.71 3.47
N LEU A 58 -3.20 7.55 3.52
CA LEU A 58 -2.08 7.22 2.64
C LEU A 58 -2.49 7.28 1.17
N MET A 59 -3.62 6.67 0.78
CA MET A 59 -4.09 6.68 -0.60
C MET A 59 -4.46 8.09 -1.07
N VAL A 60 -5.07 8.89 -0.19
CA VAL A 60 -5.32 10.31 -0.49
C VAL A 60 -4.01 11.06 -0.78
N SER A 61 -2.95 10.76 -0.02
CA SER A 61 -1.67 11.45 -0.12
C SER A 61 -0.74 10.91 -1.20
N THR A 62 -0.80 9.61 -1.52
CA THR A 62 0.24 8.95 -2.34
C THR A 62 -0.25 8.43 -3.69
N ALA A 63 -1.55 8.29 -3.90
CA ALA A 63 -2.05 7.69 -5.13
C ALA A 63 -2.08 8.71 -6.30
N GLY A 64 -2.76 9.82 -6.16
CA GLY A 64 -3.01 10.74 -7.26
C GLY A 64 -1.99 11.88 -7.39
N LEU A 65 -1.69 12.55 -6.29
CA LEU A 65 -0.83 13.75 -6.29
C LEU A 65 0.61 13.49 -6.77
N PRO A 66 1.33 12.43 -6.35
CA PRO A 66 2.68 12.16 -6.85
C PRO A 66 2.70 11.86 -8.35
N VAL A 67 1.67 11.16 -8.84
CA VAL A 67 1.52 10.85 -10.27
C VAL A 67 1.28 12.12 -11.08
N ALA A 68 0.38 12.99 -10.62
CA ALA A 68 0.11 14.29 -11.24
C ALA A 68 1.37 15.18 -11.27
N MET A 69 2.06 15.26 -10.14
CA MET A 69 3.31 16.02 -9.99
C MET A 69 4.41 15.48 -10.90
N SER A 70 4.63 14.17 -10.89
CA SER A 70 5.62 13.50 -11.74
C SER A 70 5.36 13.76 -13.23
N ARG A 71 4.09 13.66 -13.67
CA ARG A 71 3.70 13.94 -15.06
C ARG A 71 3.97 15.39 -15.44
N MET A 72 3.57 16.36 -14.61
CA MET A 72 3.76 17.80 -14.91
C MET A 72 5.25 18.19 -14.88
N ILE A 73 6.04 17.62 -13.95
CA ILE A 73 7.49 17.84 -13.90
C ILE A 73 8.16 17.23 -15.12
N SER A 74 7.81 16.00 -15.51
CA SER A 74 8.35 15.35 -16.69
C SER A 74 8.07 16.16 -17.96
N GLN A 75 6.85 16.68 -18.12
CA GLN A 75 6.48 17.53 -19.24
C GLN A 75 7.28 18.84 -19.25
N ALA A 76 7.39 19.53 -18.14
CA ALA A 76 8.16 20.77 -18.02
C ALA A 76 9.67 20.53 -18.26
N SER A 77 10.20 19.44 -17.71
CA SER A 77 11.62 19.06 -17.85
C SER A 77 11.99 18.71 -19.30
N SER A 78 11.10 18.01 -20.03
CA SER A 78 11.35 17.66 -21.45
C SER A 78 11.32 18.88 -22.39
N LEU A 79 10.62 19.95 -22.00
CA LEU A 79 10.61 21.23 -22.70
C LEU A 79 11.76 22.17 -22.26
N GLY A 80 12.57 21.76 -21.26
CA GLY A 80 13.62 22.61 -20.69
C GLY A 80 13.10 23.71 -19.76
N HIS A 81 11.82 23.67 -19.38
CA HIS A 81 11.16 24.69 -18.54
C HIS A 81 11.41 24.44 -17.04
N TYR A 82 12.63 24.70 -16.57
CA TYR A 82 13.02 24.36 -15.19
C TYR A 82 12.41 25.28 -14.12
N ASN A 83 12.05 26.53 -14.47
CA ASN A 83 11.30 27.39 -13.55
C ASN A 83 9.88 26.87 -13.33
N GLN A 84 9.27 26.28 -14.36
CA GLN A 84 7.97 25.60 -14.23
C GLN A 84 8.10 24.35 -13.36
N VAL A 85 9.18 23.58 -13.44
CA VAL A 85 9.47 22.45 -12.54
C VAL A 85 9.51 22.93 -11.07
N ARG A 86 10.21 24.04 -10.79
CA ARG A 86 10.26 24.66 -9.44
C ARG A 86 8.87 25.08 -8.96
N ARG A 87 8.04 25.64 -9.87
CA ARG A 87 6.67 26.06 -9.56
C ARG A 87 5.80 24.85 -9.22
N VAL A 88 5.80 23.79 -10.04
CA VAL A 88 5.03 22.56 -9.79
C VAL A 88 5.43 21.95 -8.45
N TYR A 89 6.73 21.85 -8.16
CA TYR A 89 7.22 21.37 -6.86
C TYR A 89 6.72 22.22 -5.70
N SER A 90 6.80 23.56 -5.79
CA SER A 90 6.36 24.47 -4.73
C SER A 90 4.86 24.33 -4.45
N VAL A 91 4.03 24.28 -5.48
CA VAL A 91 2.58 24.11 -5.36
C VAL A 91 2.24 22.74 -4.76
N ALA A 92 2.84 21.67 -5.31
CA ALA A 92 2.63 20.31 -4.81
C ALA A 92 3.04 20.19 -3.33
N ARG A 93 4.20 20.73 -2.95
CA ARG A 93 4.66 20.75 -1.56
C ARG A 93 3.65 21.41 -0.62
N THR A 94 3.07 22.54 -1.03
CA THR A 94 2.07 23.24 -0.20
C THR A 94 0.83 22.36 0.00
N ILE A 95 0.33 21.71 -1.06
CA ILE A 95 -0.83 20.83 -0.99
C ILE A 95 -0.52 19.60 -0.11
N PHE A 96 0.63 18.96 -0.31
CA PHE A 96 1.05 17.81 0.48
C PHE A 96 1.24 18.14 1.97
N LEU A 97 1.82 19.29 2.28
CA LEU A 97 1.96 19.74 3.67
C LEU A 97 0.61 19.99 4.32
N ALA A 98 -0.33 20.64 3.61
CA ALA A 98 -1.68 20.86 4.13
C ALA A 98 -2.39 19.52 4.42
N LEU A 99 -2.35 18.56 3.49
CA LEU A 99 -2.91 17.23 3.67
C LEU A 99 -2.20 16.45 4.80
N GLY A 100 -0.87 16.53 4.85
CA GLY A 100 -0.08 15.84 5.87
C GLY A 100 -0.34 16.38 7.27
N ILE A 101 -0.41 17.69 7.44
CA ILE A 101 -0.72 18.32 8.73
C ILE A 101 -2.14 17.99 9.17
N SER A 102 -3.14 18.13 8.28
CA SER A 102 -4.54 17.82 8.61
C SER A 102 -4.75 16.34 8.94
N GLY A 103 -4.16 15.42 8.15
CA GLY A 103 -4.23 13.98 8.41
C GLY A 103 -3.50 13.55 9.68
N SER A 104 -2.31 14.11 9.94
CA SER A 104 -1.55 13.88 11.16
C SER A 104 -2.32 14.38 12.39
N PHE A 105 -2.87 15.58 12.32
CA PHE A 105 -3.71 16.15 13.37
C PHE A 105 -4.92 15.26 13.65
N LEU A 106 -5.64 14.84 12.59
CA LEU A 106 -6.81 13.97 12.71
C LEU A 106 -6.46 12.66 13.43
N MET A 107 -5.42 11.95 13.00
CA MET A 107 -5.04 10.68 13.61
C MET A 107 -4.49 10.82 15.04
N THR A 108 -3.76 11.89 15.34
CA THR A 108 -3.15 12.06 16.66
C THR A 108 -4.17 12.54 17.69
N VAL A 109 -4.97 13.57 17.35
CA VAL A 109 -5.92 14.18 18.31
C VAL A 109 -7.15 13.32 18.49
N PHE A 110 -7.67 12.75 17.39
CA PHE A 110 -8.89 11.93 17.41
C PHE A 110 -8.62 10.42 17.46
N CYS A 111 -7.43 9.99 17.93
CA CYS A 111 -7.05 8.57 17.98
C CYS A 111 -8.06 7.70 18.75
N ARG A 112 -8.59 8.18 19.87
CA ARG A 112 -9.58 7.45 20.67
C ARG A 112 -10.93 7.33 19.97
N GLN A 113 -11.39 8.41 19.32
CA GLN A 113 -12.64 8.40 18.56
C GLN A 113 -12.54 7.50 17.32
N LEU A 114 -11.40 7.51 16.65
CA LEU A 114 -11.14 6.63 15.51
C LEU A 114 -11.05 5.16 15.94
N ALA A 115 -10.45 4.87 17.10
CA ALA A 115 -10.41 3.53 17.67
C ALA A 115 -11.83 3.03 18.04
N ALA A 116 -12.62 3.87 18.68
CA ALA A 116 -14.03 3.57 18.99
C ALA A 116 -14.88 3.39 17.73
N PHE A 117 -14.65 4.19 16.68
CA PHE A 117 -15.33 4.03 15.39
C PHE A 117 -15.07 2.65 14.76
N GLN A 118 -13.89 2.08 14.97
CA GLN A 118 -13.52 0.73 14.48
C GLN A 118 -13.93 -0.39 15.45
N GLU A 119 -14.74 -0.09 16.48
CA GLU A 119 -15.13 -1.05 17.53
C GLU A 119 -13.90 -1.70 18.23
N GLN A 120 -12.77 -0.98 18.28
CA GLN A 120 -11.52 -1.42 18.92
C GLN A 120 -10.89 -0.29 19.77
N PRO A 121 -11.45 0.03 20.93
CA PRO A 121 -11.01 1.14 21.78
C PRO A 121 -9.51 1.08 22.12
N ASP A 122 -8.95 -0.10 22.31
CA ASP A 122 -7.55 -0.32 22.71
C ASP A 122 -6.54 -0.10 21.56
N ALA A 123 -7.00 0.08 20.31
CA ALA A 123 -6.13 0.43 19.18
C ALA A 123 -5.67 1.91 19.21
N TRP A 124 -6.14 2.73 20.16
CA TRP A 124 -5.86 4.17 20.22
C TRP A 124 -4.37 4.52 20.21
N ALA A 125 -3.54 3.73 20.92
CA ALA A 125 -2.10 3.99 21.00
C ALA A 125 -1.42 3.78 19.63
N ALA A 126 -1.77 2.72 18.92
CA ALA A 126 -1.28 2.44 17.58
C ALA A 126 -1.72 3.53 16.58
N ILE A 127 -2.98 3.97 16.62
CA ILE A 127 -3.52 5.03 15.76
C ILE A 127 -2.80 6.36 16.02
N GLY A 128 -2.64 6.75 17.30
CA GLY A 128 -1.99 8.00 17.69
C GLY A 128 -0.52 8.06 17.28
N CYS A 129 0.24 6.97 17.48
CA CYS A 129 1.64 6.86 17.08
C CYS A 129 1.84 6.90 15.55
N LEU A 130 0.81 6.54 14.77
CA LEU A 130 0.86 6.59 13.31
C LEU A 130 0.54 7.98 12.75
N GLY A 131 -0.08 8.85 13.53
CA GLY A 131 -0.42 10.21 13.12
C GLY A 131 0.75 10.99 12.52
N PRO A 132 1.90 11.14 13.19
CA PRO A 132 3.06 11.85 12.63
C PRO A 132 3.59 11.22 11.34
N CYS A 133 3.40 9.93 11.14
CA CYS A 133 3.80 9.22 9.92
C CYS A 133 3.08 9.77 8.68
N VAL A 134 1.79 10.18 8.80
CA VAL A 134 1.02 10.75 7.69
C VAL A 134 1.71 12.01 7.15
N LEU A 135 2.17 12.90 8.03
CA LEU A 135 2.91 14.10 7.63
C LEU A 135 4.24 13.74 6.93
N LEU A 136 4.99 12.79 7.50
CA LEU A 136 6.28 12.35 6.94
C LEU A 136 6.10 11.75 5.55
N ILE A 137 5.07 10.94 5.34
CA ILE A 137 4.79 10.35 4.03
C ILE A 137 4.37 11.40 3.00
N CYS A 138 3.60 12.40 3.38
CA CYS A 138 3.28 13.52 2.48
C CYS A 138 4.56 14.24 2.04
N ILE A 139 5.50 14.49 2.96
CA ILE A 139 6.80 15.08 2.65
C ILE A 139 7.60 14.18 1.71
N MET A 140 7.70 12.89 2.02
CA MET A 140 8.40 11.90 1.17
C MET A 140 7.80 11.79 -0.21
N SER A 141 6.46 11.81 -0.31
CA SER A 141 5.72 11.74 -1.58
C SER A 141 6.03 12.94 -2.48
N THR A 142 6.27 14.12 -1.91
CA THR A 142 6.71 15.31 -2.65
C THR A 142 8.10 15.08 -3.26
N PHE A 143 9.03 14.52 -2.50
CA PHE A 143 10.38 14.22 -3.02
C PHE A 143 10.36 13.08 -4.05
N ARG A 144 9.62 12.01 -3.76
CA ARG A 144 9.46 10.87 -4.70
C ARG A 144 8.83 11.33 -6.02
N GLY A 145 7.77 12.13 -5.98
CA GLY A 145 7.13 12.70 -7.17
C GLY A 145 8.07 13.58 -8.00
N PHE A 146 8.95 14.35 -7.34
CA PHE A 146 9.95 15.16 -7.99
C PHE A 146 10.99 14.29 -8.72
N PHE A 147 11.57 13.30 -8.06
CA PHE A 147 12.56 12.41 -8.69
C PHE A 147 11.97 11.55 -9.80
N GLN A 148 10.78 11.01 -9.62
CA GLN A 148 10.05 10.26 -10.64
C GLN A 148 9.75 11.13 -11.86
N GLY A 149 9.38 12.40 -11.65
CA GLY A 149 9.13 13.36 -12.73
C GLY A 149 10.39 13.70 -13.53
N GLN A 150 11.57 13.60 -12.92
CA GLN A 150 12.87 13.74 -13.60
C GLN A 150 13.40 12.43 -14.22
N GLY A 151 12.66 11.32 -14.10
CA GLY A 151 13.10 10.02 -14.57
C GLY A 151 14.15 9.33 -13.69
N ASN A 152 14.46 9.89 -12.51
CA ASN A 152 15.44 9.32 -11.58
C ASN A 152 14.71 8.49 -10.50
N MET A 153 14.61 7.18 -10.71
CA MET A 153 13.93 6.27 -9.78
C MET A 153 14.80 5.80 -8.61
N LEU A 154 16.12 6.01 -8.66
CA LEU A 154 17.08 5.48 -7.67
C LEU A 154 16.81 6.00 -6.24
N PRO A 155 16.64 7.32 -5.99
CA PRO A 155 16.35 7.80 -4.63
C PRO A 155 15.05 7.24 -4.07
N THR A 156 14.02 7.09 -4.92
CA THR A 156 12.74 6.49 -4.53
C THR A 156 12.91 5.03 -4.11
N SER A 157 13.63 4.23 -4.89
CA SER A 157 13.87 2.81 -4.61
C SER A 157 14.65 2.61 -3.32
N ILE A 158 15.75 3.36 -3.11
CA ILE A 158 16.56 3.29 -1.89
C ILE A 158 15.73 3.69 -0.67
N SER A 159 14.92 4.78 -0.78
CA SER A 159 14.07 5.22 0.33
C SER A 159 13.05 4.17 0.75
N GLN A 160 12.49 3.40 -0.19
CA GLN A 160 11.53 2.32 0.11
C GLN A 160 12.20 1.13 0.83
N VAL A 161 13.39 0.74 0.40
CA VAL A 161 14.15 -0.34 1.07
C VAL A 161 14.58 0.10 2.48
N LEU A 162 15.07 1.34 2.62
CA LEU A 162 15.46 1.92 3.91
C LEU A 162 14.27 1.94 4.89
N GLU A 163 13.09 2.33 4.40
CA GLU A 163 11.84 2.33 5.17
C GLU A 163 11.48 0.91 5.64
N ALA A 164 11.55 -0.09 4.74
CA ALA A 164 11.20 -1.47 5.08
C ALA A 164 12.15 -2.09 6.12
N VAL A 165 13.46 -1.89 5.96
CA VAL A 165 14.48 -2.41 6.87
C VAL A 165 14.41 -1.74 8.24
N THR A 166 14.29 -0.40 8.27
CA THR A 166 14.17 0.35 9.52
C THR A 166 12.91 -0.03 10.29
N LYS A 167 11.78 -0.16 9.59
CA LYS A 167 10.52 -0.59 10.19
C LYS A 167 10.65 -1.97 10.82
N LEU A 168 11.28 -2.93 10.14
CA LEU A 168 11.50 -4.28 10.65
C LEU A 168 12.29 -4.24 11.98
N ILE A 169 13.42 -3.55 12.01
CA ILE A 169 14.33 -3.53 13.16
C ILE A 169 13.71 -2.71 14.31
N VAL A 170 13.42 -1.44 14.06
CA VAL A 170 12.95 -0.51 15.11
C VAL A 170 11.55 -0.91 15.60
N GLY A 171 10.67 -1.37 14.70
CA GLY A 171 9.31 -1.76 15.07
C GLY A 171 9.27 -2.96 16.01
N ILE A 172 10.07 -4.01 15.74
CA ILE A 172 10.12 -5.18 16.62
C ILE A 172 10.77 -4.81 17.96
N VAL A 173 11.90 -4.10 17.94
CA VAL A 173 12.61 -3.71 19.18
C VAL A 173 11.72 -2.82 20.06
N ALA A 174 11.02 -1.84 19.47
CA ALA A 174 10.13 -0.96 20.24
C ALA A 174 8.89 -1.70 20.76
N ALA A 175 8.29 -2.59 19.95
CA ALA A 175 7.15 -3.38 20.38
C ALA A 175 7.48 -4.29 21.57
N VAL A 176 8.56 -5.08 21.45
CA VAL A 176 9.02 -5.99 22.50
C VAL A 176 9.49 -5.20 23.75
N GLY A 177 10.20 -4.11 23.54
CA GLY A 177 10.65 -3.23 24.63
C GLY A 177 9.47 -2.70 25.44
N LEU A 178 8.49 -2.06 24.79
CA LEU A 178 7.32 -1.51 25.46
C LEU A 178 6.47 -2.60 26.11
N LEU A 179 6.33 -3.77 25.50
CA LEU A 179 5.61 -4.88 26.13
C LEU A 179 6.28 -5.34 27.43
N LYS A 180 7.61 -5.47 27.43
CA LYS A 180 8.38 -5.87 28.64
C LYS A 180 8.35 -4.82 29.74
N PHE A 181 8.40 -3.52 29.39
CA PHE A 181 8.41 -2.46 30.39
C PHE A 181 7.04 -2.13 30.95
N THR A 182 5.99 -2.20 30.15
CA THR A 182 4.64 -1.75 30.56
C THR A 182 3.66 -2.89 30.79
N GLY A 183 3.91 -4.08 30.23
CA GLY A 183 2.95 -5.20 30.22
C GLY A 183 1.68 -4.93 29.41
N SER A 184 1.60 -3.78 28.71
CA SER A 184 0.38 -3.32 28.02
C SER A 184 0.43 -3.65 26.53
N ILE A 185 -0.52 -4.46 26.06
CA ILE A 185 -0.65 -4.84 24.64
C ILE A 185 -0.94 -3.61 23.75
N PRO A 186 -1.85 -2.69 24.10
CA PRO A 186 -2.06 -1.45 23.33
C PRO A 186 -0.79 -0.63 23.13
N LEU A 187 0.05 -0.48 24.17
CA LEU A 187 1.31 0.26 24.08
C LEU A 187 2.35 -0.49 23.27
N ALA A 188 2.39 -1.83 23.32
CA ALA A 188 3.25 -2.64 22.48
C ALA A 188 2.91 -2.51 20.99
N ALA A 189 1.62 -2.49 20.65
CA ALA A 189 1.15 -2.20 19.29
C ALA A 189 1.55 -0.78 18.85
N GLY A 190 1.43 0.21 19.75
CA GLY A 190 1.95 1.56 19.53
C GLY A 190 3.46 1.58 19.28
N GLY A 191 4.23 0.77 20.00
CA GLY A 191 5.68 0.60 19.79
C GLY A 191 6.04 0.07 18.41
N ALA A 192 5.31 -0.95 17.94
CA ALA A 192 5.46 -1.44 16.57
C ALA A 192 5.25 -0.32 15.53
N ILE A 193 4.26 0.54 15.78
CA ILE A 193 3.94 1.69 14.91
C ILE A 193 4.99 2.79 15.01
N LEU A 194 5.59 3.02 16.18
CA LEU A 194 6.72 3.96 16.31
C LEU A 194 7.87 3.58 15.38
N GLY A 195 8.11 2.29 15.17
CA GLY A 195 9.07 1.81 14.17
C GLY A 195 8.72 2.24 12.74
N VAL A 196 7.44 2.29 12.40
CA VAL A 196 6.97 2.81 11.10
C VAL A 196 7.23 4.30 10.99
N THR A 197 6.88 5.07 12.00
CA THR A 197 7.11 6.51 12.02
C THR A 197 8.61 6.85 11.96
N ALA A 198 9.45 6.12 12.69
CA ALA A 198 10.91 6.26 12.64
C ALA A 198 11.48 5.92 11.26
N SER A 199 10.95 4.89 10.60
CA SER A 199 11.37 4.50 9.25
C SER A 199 11.05 5.58 8.21
N CYS A 200 9.86 6.18 8.31
CA CYS A 200 9.46 7.30 7.46
C CYS A 200 10.33 8.54 7.71
N LEU A 201 10.68 8.83 8.97
CA LEU A 201 11.57 9.94 9.31
C LEU A 201 12.96 9.76 8.68
N LEU A 202 13.57 8.58 8.84
CA LEU A 202 14.88 8.29 8.27
C LEU A 202 14.86 8.37 6.73
N SER A 203 13.83 7.84 6.11
CA SER A 203 13.64 7.90 4.65
C SER A 203 13.40 9.33 4.16
N ALA A 204 12.66 10.15 4.93
CA ALA A 204 12.45 11.56 4.63
C ALA A 204 13.76 12.36 4.70
N ILE A 205 14.60 12.11 5.71
CA ILE A 205 15.93 12.73 5.85
C ILE A 205 16.82 12.37 4.65
N TYR A 206 16.87 11.09 4.28
CA TYR A 206 17.60 10.63 3.10
C TYR A 206 17.14 11.32 1.81
N LEU A 207 15.83 11.31 1.56
CA LEU A 207 15.24 11.94 0.37
C LEU A 207 15.46 13.45 0.34
N PHE A 208 15.39 14.14 1.50
CA PHE A 208 15.69 15.56 1.61
C PHE A 208 17.13 15.88 1.24
N GLY A 209 18.09 15.06 1.70
CA GLY A 209 19.50 15.20 1.33
C GLY A 209 19.73 15.08 -0.19
N CYS A 210 19.14 14.05 -0.81
CA CYS A 210 19.19 13.87 -2.27
C CYS A 210 18.50 15.01 -3.02
N PHE A 211 17.33 15.45 -2.54
CA PHE A 211 16.54 16.52 -3.14
C PHE A 211 17.29 17.85 -3.10
N ARG A 212 17.85 18.24 -1.95
CA ARG A 212 18.57 19.52 -1.79
C ARG A 212 19.70 19.65 -2.81
N ARG A 213 20.42 18.56 -3.09
CA ARG A 213 21.49 18.53 -4.08
C ARG A 213 20.92 18.65 -5.48
N SER A 214 19.98 17.81 -5.87
CA SER A 214 19.39 17.80 -7.21
C SER A 214 18.62 19.07 -7.55
N PHE A 215 17.92 19.65 -6.58
CA PHE A 215 17.14 20.87 -6.78
C PHE A 215 18.02 22.13 -6.95
N ARG A 216 19.17 22.18 -6.26
CA ARG A 216 20.14 23.27 -6.41
C ARG A 216 20.78 23.27 -7.80
N ASP A 217 21.02 22.08 -8.35
CA ASP A 217 21.69 21.89 -9.63
C ASP A 217 20.75 22.10 -10.84
N LEU A 218 19.45 22.39 -10.62
CA LEU A 218 18.51 22.73 -11.69
C LEU A 218 18.87 24.10 -12.31
N PRO A 219 18.96 24.18 -13.63
CA PRO A 219 19.19 25.46 -14.34
C PRO A 219 18.08 26.47 -14.02
N ILE A 220 18.42 27.74 -14.11
CA ILE A 220 17.43 28.85 -14.10
C ILE A 220 17.18 29.23 -15.55
N THR A 221 15.93 29.30 -15.96
CA THR A 221 15.51 29.56 -17.35
C THR A 221 14.58 30.78 -17.38
N ASP A 222 14.64 31.56 -18.49
CA ASP A 222 13.86 32.81 -18.60
C ASP A 222 12.45 32.59 -19.22
N GLU A 223 11.83 31.44 -18.94
CA GLU A 223 10.47 31.19 -19.40
C GLU A 223 9.38 31.77 -18.48
N GLY A 224 8.22 32.03 -19.07
CA GLY A 224 7.01 32.38 -18.32
C GLY A 224 6.50 31.21 -17.47
N VAL A 225 6.23 31.47 -16.20
CA VAL A 225 5.77 30.46 -15.24
C VAL A 225 4.26 30.59 -15.03
N THR A 226 3.54 29.48 -15.06
CA THR A 226 2.09 29.47 -14.78
C THR A 226 1.79 29.96 -13.35
N SER A 227 0.61 30.57 -13.15
CA SER A 227 0.21 31.04 -11.82
C SER A 227 0.05 29.88 -10.84
N PHE A 228 0.14 30.16 -9.53
CA PHE A 228 -0.05 29.15 -8.49
C PHE A 228 -1.39 28.42 -8.63
N GLY A 229 -2.49 29.18 -8.85
CA GLY A 229 -3.83 28.61 -9.00
C GLY A 229 -3.99 27.73 -10.23
N GLN A 230 -3.41 28.13 -11.37
CA GLN A 230 -3.43 27.31 -12.59
C GLN A 230 -2.66 26.00 -12.42
N THR A 231 -1.48 26.07 -11.80
CA THR A 231 -0.68 24.88 -11.51
C THR A 231 -1.39 23.95 -10.52
N ALA A 232 -1.99 24.50 -9.47
CA ALA A 232 -2.78 23.74 -8.49
C ALA A 232 -3.99 23.06 -9.16
N LYS A 233 -4.74 23.80 -10.00
CA LYS A 233 -5.86 23.24 -10.76
C LYS A 233 -5.41 22.10 -11.67
N GLY A 234 -4.29 22.27 -12.39
CA GLY A 234 -3.73 21.22 -13.24
C GLY A 234 -3.36 19.96 -12.45
N LEU A 235 -2.72 20.11 -11.28
CA LEU A 235 -2.41 19.00 -10.38
C LEU A 235 -3.68 18.27 -9.91
N MET A 236 -4.69 19.02 -9.46
CA MET A 236 -5.92 18.45 -8.89
C MET A 236 -6.78 17.73 -9.94
N VAL A 237 -6.86 18.24 -11.17
CA VAL A 237 -7.59 17.58 -12.27
C VAL A 237 -7.04 16.19 -12.56
N ILE A 238 -5.72 15.99 -12.45
CA ILE A 238 -5.10 14.68 -12.63
C ILE A 238 -5.19 13.82 -11.35
N ALA A 239 -4.96 14.45 -10.19
CA ALA A 239 -4.86 13.74 -8.92
C ALA A 239 -6.22 13.22 -8.41
N ILE A 240 -7.29 14.03 -8.47
CA ILE A 240 -8.59 13.69 -7.85
C ILE A 240 -9.17 12.37 -8.37
N PRO A 241 -9.27 12.10 -9.69
CA PRO A 241 -9.84 10.84 -10.17
C PRO A 241 -9.07 9.62 -9.69
N ILE A 242 -7.72 9.69 -9.68
CA ILE A 242 -6.86 8.60 -9.22
C ILE A 242 -7.03 8.38 -7.71
N THR A 243 -7.05 9.47 -6.95
CA THR A 243 -7.20 9.43 -5.48
C THR A 243 -8.56 8.88 -5.08
N VAL A 244 -9.65 9.34 -5.71
CA VAL A 244 -11.01 8.86 -5.39
C VAL A 244 -11.14 7.35 -5.63
N GLY A 245 -10.60 6.85 -6.74
CA GLY A 245 -10.59 5.41 -7.02
C GLY A 245 -9.83 4.60 -5.96
N SER A 246 -8.61 5.03 -5.62
CA SER A 246 -7.75 4.33 -4.67
C SER A 246 -8.22 4.45 -3.22
N ALA A 247 -8.64 5.65 -2.79
CA ALA A 247 -9.14 5.88 -1.44
C ALA A 247 -10.50 5.20 -1.22
N GLY A 248 -11.36 5.15 -2.24
CA GLY A 248 -12.65 4.46 -2.16
C GLY A 248 -12.52 2.99 -1.78
N LEU A 249 -11.56 2.28 -2.37
CA LEU A 249 -11.29 0.88 -2.01
C LEU A 249 -10.80 0.73 -0.56
N GLN A 250 -9.97 1.66 -0.08
CA GLN A 250 -9.50 1.62 1.31
C GLN A 250 -10.62 1.95 2.31
N ILE A 251 -11.51 2.86 1.95
CA ILE A 251 -12.71 3.15 2.76
C ILE A 251 -13.61 1.90 2.87
N LEU A 252 -13.81 1.16 1.76
CA LEU A 252 -14.55 -0.10 1.81
C LEU A 252 -13.92 -1.12 2.76
N THR A 253 -12.59 -1.27 2.74
CA THR A 253 -11.87 -2.16 3.66
C THR A 253 -12.02 -1.72 5.12
N MET A 254 -11.95 -0.41 5.38
CA MET A 254 -12.15 0.15 6.73
C MET A 254 -13.59 -0.07 7.23
N LEU A 255 -14.59 0.08 6.35
CA LEU A 255 -16.00 -0.18 6.68
C LEU A 255 -16.27 -1.68 6.90
N GLU A 256 -15.61 -2.56 6.14
CA GLU A 256 -15.66 -4.01 6.34
C GLU A 256 -15.24 -4.39 7.77
N THR A 257 -14.11 -3.85 8.22
CA THR A 257 -13.60 -4.11 9.57
C THR A 257 -14.59 -3.65 10.64
N LYS A 258 -15.12 -2.44 10.50
CA LYS A 258 -16.13 -1.93 11.44
C LYS A 258 -17.36 -2.83 11.48
N LEU A 259 -17.85 -3.24 10.30
CA LEU A 259 -19.04 -4.09 10.19
C LEU A 259 -18.82 -5.46 10.83
N TYR A 260 -17.68 -6.09 10.52
CA TYR A 260 -17.27 -7.37 11.04
C TYR A 260 -17.15 -7.35 12.58
N MET A 261 -16.44 -6.36 13.12
CA MET A 261 -16.28 -6.21 14.58
C MET A 261 -17.60 -5.93 15.26
N GLY A 262 -18.43 -5.02 14.71
CA GLY A 262 -19.74 -4.70 15.28
C GLY A 262 -20.69 -5.91 15.30
N GLN A 263 -20.65 -6.77 14.27
CA GLN A 263 -21.44 -8.01 14.23
C GLN A 263 -20.98 -9.03 15.30
N LEU A 264 -19.67 -9.22 15.47
CA LEU A 264 -19.13 -10.12 16.51
C LEU A 264 -19.55 -9.67 17.91
N LEU A 265 -19.44 -8.37 18.20
CA LEU A 265 -19.86 -7.80 19.48
C LEU A 265 -21.39 -7.91 19.67
N GLY A 266 -22.17 -7.72 18.59
CA GLY A 266 -23.61 -7.87 18.58
C GLY A 266 -24.07 -9.31 18.84
N LEU A 267 -23.27 -10.32 18.49
CA LEU A 267 -23.49 -11.73 18.80
C LEU A 267 -23.12 -12.10 20.23
N GLY A 268 -22.58 -11.17 21.03
CA GLY A 268 -22.24 -11.37 22.43
C GLY A 268 -20.82 -11.83 22.71
N TYR A 269 -19.93 -11.84 21.70
CA TYR A 269 -18.51 -12.09 21.94
C TYR A 269 -17.90 -10.99 22.78
N LEU A 270 -16.99 -11.35 23.68
CA LEU A 270 -16.21 -10.39 24.45
C LEU A 270 -15.25 -9.61 23.51
N GLN A 271 -14.96 -8.36 23.84
CA GLN A 271 -14.05 -7.53 23.05
C GLN A 271 -12.70 -8.21 22.79
N ALA A 272 -12.11 -8.82 23.83
CA ALA A 272 -10.84 -9.53 23.72
C ALA A 272 -10.89 -10.75 22.79
N GLU A 273 -12.02 -11.44 22.72
CA GLU A 273 -12.24 -12.57 21.81
C GLU A 273 -12.38 -12.08 20.36
N ALA A 274 -13.18 -11.05 20.13
CA ALA A 274 -13.33 -10.43 18.81
C ALA A 274 -11.99 -9.90 18.27
N ASP A 275 -11.21 -9.22 19.13
CA ASP A 275 -9.87 -8.73 18.80
C ASP A 275 -8.91 -9.87 18.46
N THR A 276 -8.99 -10.98 19.19
CA THR A 276 -8.19 -12.19 18.91
C THR A 276 -8.56 -12.82 17.56
N MET A 277 -9.86 -12.97 17.28
CA MET A 277 -10.36 -13.50 16.00
C MET A 277 -9.91 -12.62 14.83
N LYS A 278 -9.99 -11.29 14.98
CA LYS A 278 -9.48 -10.35 13.98
C LYS A 278 -7.97 -10.47 13.80
N GLY A 279 -7.20 -10.63 14.87
CA GLY A 279 -5.76 -10.85 14.81
C GLY A 279 -5.39 -12.10 14.00
N ILE A 280 -6.09 -13.21 14.25
CA ILE A 280 -5.93 -14.46 13.49
C ILE A 280 -6.28 -14.25 12.02
N TYR A 281 -7.39 -13.61 11.71
CA TYR A 281 -7.78 -13.27 10.33
C TYR A 281 -6.73 -12.41 9.63
N ASN A 282 -6.22 -11.37 10.27
CA ASN A 282 -5.18 -10.51 9.73
C ASN A 282 -3.87 -11.26 9.45
N MET A 283 -3.52 -12.23 10.30
CA MET A 283 -2.35 -13.06 10.08
C MET A 283 -2.54 -14.03 8.91
N THR A 284 -3.70 -14.66 8.80
CA THR A 284 -4.02 -15.52 7.64
C THR A 284 -4.05 -14.73 6.34
N GLN A 285 -4.56 -13.50 6.35
CA GLN A 285 -4.46 -12.58 5.22
C GLN A 285 -3.00 -12.22 4.87
N THR A 286 -2.14 -12.07 5.87
CA THR A 286 -0.72 -11.79 5.63
C THR A 286 -0.06 -12.95 4.91
N ILE A 287 -0.33 -14.20 5.32
CA ILE A 287 0.16 -15.42 4.66
C ILE A 287 -0.40 -15.54 3.24
N PHE A 288 -1.71 -15.32 3.06
CA PHE A 288 -2.37 -15.27 1.75
C PHE A 288 -1.71 -14.27 0.78
N ASN A 289 -1.29 -13.10 1.26
CA ASN A 289 -0.68 -12.08 0.44
C ASN A 289 0.75 -12.39 -0.03
N MET A 290 1.44 -13.37 0.60
CA MET A 290 2.80 -13.76 0.18
C MET A 290 2.85 -14.32 -1.24
N PRO A 291 2.07 -15.35 -1.63
CA PRO A 291 2.01 -15.80 -3.02
C PRO A 291 1.54 -14.71 -3.99
N CYS A 292 0.57 -13.88 -3.59
CA CYS A 292 0.07 -12.79 -4.42
C CYS A 292 1.16 -11.75 -4.75
N ALA A 293 2.15 -11.59 -3.86
CA ALA A 293 3.27 -10.69 -4.09
C ALA A 293 4.17 -11.13 -5.27
N PHE A 294 4.25 -12.44 -5.56
CA PHE A 294 4.99 -12.96 -6.72
C PHE A 294 4.24 -12.77 -8.06
N ILE A 295 2.92 -12.66 -8.02
CA ILE A 295 2.08 -12.44 -9.20
C ILE A 295 2.14 -10.97 -9.65
N THR A 296 2.26 -10.04 -8.72
CA THR A 296 2.26 -8.60 -9.00
C THR A 296 3.32 -8.15 -10.02
N PRO A 297 4.61 -8.58 -9.99
CA PRO A 297 5.60 -8.20 -10.99
C PRO A 297 5.25 -8.66 -12.41
N ILE A 298 4.59 -9.81 -12.53
CA ILE A 298 4.13 -10.33 -13.83
C ILE A 298 3.12 -9.35 -14.44
N THR A 299 2.14 -8.91 -13.66
CA THR A 299 1.11 -7.99 -14.15
C THR A 299 1.70 -6.63 -14.56
N ILE A 300 2.71 -6.13 -13.85
CA ILE A 300 3.40 -4.88 -14.20
C ILE A 300 4.14 -5.00 -15.55
N SER A 301 4.77 -6.16 -15.83
CA SER A 301 5.53 -6.38 -17.08
C SER A 301 4.65 -6.60 -18.31
N ILE A 302 3.44 -7.12 -18.11
CA ILE A 302 2.49 -7.43 -19.20
C ILE A 302 1.93 -6.15 -19.83
N ILE A 303 1.64 -5.13 -19.04
CA ILE A 303 1.01 -3.89 -19.52
C ILE A 303 1.79 -3.26 -20.67
N PRO A 304 3.11 -2.94 -20.54
CA PRO A 304 3.88 -2.37 -21.64
C PRO A 304 4.04 -3.35 -22.81
N ALA A 305 4.15 -4.65 -22.58
CA ALA A 305 4.30 -5.66 -23.63
C ALA A 305 3.07 -5.72 -24.54
N ILE A 306 1.86 -5.78 -23.97
CA ILE A 306 0.60 -5.76 -24.73
C ILE A 306 0.43 -4.40 -25.42
N THR A 307 0.66 -3.30 -24.71
CA THR A 307 0.51 -1.95 -25.29
C THR A 307 1.41 -1.74 -26.50
N ALA A 308 2.64 -2.25 -26.47
CA ALA A 308 3.57 -2.19 -27.61
C ALA A 308 3.01 -2.92 -28.83
N GLN A 309 2.46 -4.13 -28.66
CA GLN A 309 1.85 -4.91 -29.75
C GLN A 309 0.62 -4.20 -30.34
N LEU A 310 -0.25 -3.67 -29.47
CA LEU A 310 -1.43 -2.90 -29.89
C LEU A 310 -1.06 -1.63 -30.67
N THR A 311 0.00 -0.94 -30.24
CA THR A 311 0.51 0.26 -30.94
C THR A 311 1.01 -0.05 -32.33
N LEU A 312 1.57 -1.25 -32.53
CA LEU A 312 2.02 -1.76 -33.84
C LEU A 312 0.88 -2.39 -34.67
N CYS A 313 -0.37 -2.28 -34.22
CA CYS A 313 -1.54 -2.92 -34.84
C CYS A 313 -1.37 -4.45 -35.00
N ASN A 314 -0.59 -5.08 -34.12
CA ASN A 314 -0.37 -6.53 -34.09
C ASN A 314 -1.28 -7.21 -33.07
N ASP A 315 -2.57 -7.31 -33.39
CA ASP A 315 -3.57 -7.92 -32.51
C ASP A 315 -3.25 -9.38 -32.16
N LYS A 316 -2.63 -10.11 -33.11
CA LYS A 316 -2.22 -11.50 -32.88
C LYS A 316 -1.12 -11.59 -31.81
N GLY A 317 -0.08 -10.76 -31.91
CA GLY A 317 0.99 -10.70 -30.91
C GLY A 317 0.50 -10.22 -29.54
N ALA A 318 -0.46 -9.29 -29.51
CA ALA A 318 -1.10 -8.86 -28.26
C ALA A 318 -1.81 -10.04 -27.58
N ARG A 319 -2.64 -10.78 -28.33
CA ARG A 319 -3.36 -11.96 -27.84
C ARG A 319 -2.43 -13.08 -27.36
N GLU A 320 -1.36 -13.38 -28.10
CA GLU A 320 -0.34 -14.35 -27.68
C GLU A 320 0.33 -13.95 -26.35
N THR A 321 0.57 -12.66 -26.15
CA THR A 321 1.10 -12.12 -24.91
C THR A 321 0.10 -12.25 -23.75
N GLU A 322 -1.18 -11.97 -23.99
CA GLU A 322 -2.26 -12.12 -23.01
C GLU A 322 -2.43 -13.59 -22.57
N GLU A 323 -2.46 -14.51 -23.55
CA GLU A 323 -2.58 -15.95 -23.29
C GLU A 323 -1.37 -16.48 -22.51
N SER A 324 -0.15 -16.03 -22.87
CA SER A 324 1.08 -16.38 -22.14
C SER A 324 1.05 -15.88 -20.70
N ALA A 325 0.60 -14.64 -20.50
CA ALA A 325 0.46 -14.04 -19.19
C ALA A 325 -0.54 -14.81 -18.31
N ALA A 326 -1.70 -15.13 -18.85
CA ALA A 326 -2.72 -15.92 -18.15
C ALA A 326 -2.20 -17.32 -17.79
N ARG A 327 -1.47 -17.96 -18.71
CA ARG A 327 -0.88 -19.29 -18.51
C ARG A 327 0.19 -19.26 -17.40
N ILE A 328 1.15 -18.31 -17.45
CA ILE A 328 2.20 -18.19 -16.41
C ILE A 328 1.58 -17.90 -15.05
N THR A 329 0.59 -17.01 -15.00
CA THR A 329 -0.10 -16.69 -13.75
C THR A 329 -0.86 -17.89 -13.19
N GLY A 330 -1.53 -18.67 -14.05
CA GLY A 330 -2.20 -19.92 -13.67
C GLY A 330 -1.20 -20.96 -13.12
N LEU A 331 -0.05 -21.13 -13.79
CA LEU A 331 1.01 -22.04 -13.35
C LEU A 331 1.58 -21.71 -11.97
N ILE A 332 1.56 -20.45 -11.58
CA ILE A 332 2.03 -20.03 -10.25
C ILE A 332 0.87 -20.07 -9.25
N SER A 333 -0.29 -19.52 -9.60
CA SER A 333 -1.40 -19.36 -8.65
C SER A 333 -2.04 -20.69 -8.26
N MET A 334 -2.19 -21.65 -9.18
CA MET A 334 -2.82 -22.93 -8.88
C MET A 334 -2.02 -23.76 -7.84
N PRO A 335 -0.70 -24.02 -8.01
CA PRO A 335 0.06 -24.74 -6.97
C PRO A 335 0.08 -23.99 -5.64
N CYS A 336 0.16 -22.66 -5.65
CA CYS A 336 0.10 -21.87 -4.42
C CYS A 336 -1.28 -21.98 -3.74
N ALA A 337 -2.37 -21.96 -4.50
CA ALA A 337 -3.73 -22.07 -3.97
C ALA A 337 -3.96 -23.43 -3.32
N PHE A 338 -3.71 -24.52 -4.07
CA PHE A 338 -3.87 -25.87 -3.56
C PHE A 338 -2.86 -26.20 -2.45
N GLY A 339 -1.60 -25.75 -2.61
CA GLY A 339 -0.56 -25.94 -1.60
C GLY A 339 -0.95 -25.30 -0.27
N LEU A 340 -1.39 -24.03 -0.27
CA LEU A 340 -1.85 -23.36 0.95
C LEU A 340 -3.15 -23.93 1.52
N ALA A 341 -4.06 -24.40 0.67
CA ALA A 341 -5.30 -25.02 1.14
C ALA A 341 -5.02 -26.38 1.83
N VAL A 342 -4.15 -27.23 1.24
CA VAL A 342 -3.78 -28.54 1.81
C VAL A 342 -2.85 -28.41 3.01
N LEU A 343 -1.89 -27.48 2.94
CA LEU A 343 -0.92 -27.24 4.02
C LEU A 343 -1.39 -26.14 4.99
N ALA A 344 -2.68 -25.84 5.03
CA ALA A 344 -3.23 -24.77 5.86
C ALA A 344 -2.85 -24.90 7.33
N GLU A 345 -2.98 -26.10 7.90
CA GLU A 345 -2.65 -26.36 9.31
C GLU A 345 -1.15 -26.20 9.61
N PRO A 346 -0.21 -26.89 8.95
CA PRO A 346 1.21 -26.71 9.25
C PRO A 346 1.72 -25.29 8.94
N VAL A 347 1.18 -24.62 7.92
CA VAL A 347 1.57 -23.24 7.59
C VAL A 347 1.08 -22.25 8.65
N THR A 348 -0.16 -22.38 9.12
CA THR A 348 -0.70 -21.48 10.16
C THR A 348 -0.09 -21.79 11.53
N ALA A 349 0.23 -23.05 11.84
CA ALA A 349 0.97 -23.41 13.04
C ALA A 349 2.38 -22.83 13.04
N LEU A 350 3.11 -22.95 11.92
CA LEU A 350 4.51 -22.50 11.82
C LEU A 350 4.63 -20.98 11.77
N LEU A 351 3.85 -20.33 10.91
CA LEU A 351 3.97 -18.87 10.67
C LEU A 351 3.14 -18.04 11.64
N GLY A 352 1.99 -18.54 12.08
CA GLY A 352 1.12 -17.87 13.03
C GLY A 352 1.47 -18.19 14.50
N GLY A 353 2.15 -19.31 14.74
CA GLY A 353 2.44 -19.79 16.10
C GLY A 353 1.20 -20.32 16.85
N TYR A 354 0.14 -20.67 16.11
CA TYR A 354 -1.15 -21.05 16.69
C TYR A 354 -1.18 -22.50 17.15
N THR A 355 -1.95 -22.75 18.23
CA THR A 355 -2.20 -24.09 18.81
C THR A 355 -3.67 -24.21 19.23
N GLY A 356 -4.19 -25.43 19.38
CA GLY A 356 -5.53 -25.69 19.86
C GLY A 356 -6.64 -25.04 19.01
N GLU A 357 -7.63 -24.41 19.65
CA GLU A 357 -8.78 -23.80 18.97
C GLU A 357 -8.39 -22.68 18.00
N LYS A 358 -7.38 -21.87 18.34
CA LYS A 358 -6.86 -20.81 17.47
C LYS A 358 -6.27 -21.39 16.17
N LEU A 359 -5.58 -22.53 16.26
CA LEU A 359 -5.07 -23.24 15.10
C LEU A 359 -6.22 -23.76 14.22
N ALA A 360 -7.25 -24.34 14.83
CA ALA A 360 -8.41 -24.84 14.09
C ALA A 360 -9.13 -23.70 13.33
N LEU A 361 -9.30 -22.53 13.96
CA LEU A 361 -9.87 -21.36 13.31
C LEU A 361 -8.97 -20.84 12.18
N ALA A 362 -7.67 -20.67 12.43
CA ALA A 362 -6.71 -20.21 11.45
C ALA A 362 -6.61 -21.16 10.24
N THR A 363 -6.67 -22.48 10.47
CA THR A 363 -6.65 -23.51 9.43
C THR A 363 -7.89 -23.41 8.53
N ARG A 364 -9.09 -23.29 9.11
CA ARG A 364 -10.34 -23.09 8.34
C ARG A 364 -10.28 -21.85 7.47
N LEU A 365 -9.89 -20.70 8.06
CA LEU A 365 -9.72 -19.46 7.33
C LEU A 365 -8.68 -19.58 6.20
N MET A 366 -7.54 -20.21 6.47
CA MET A 366 -6.46 -20.38 5.50
C MET A 366 -6.83 -21.30 4.34
N THR A 367 -7.59 -22.36 4.61
CA THR A 367 -8.09 -23.28 3.57
C THR A 367 -8.97 -22.51 2.56
N VAL A 368 -9.91 -21.69 3.05
CA VAL A 368 -10.77 -20.88 2.19
C VAL A 368 -9.97 -19.80 1.44
N LEU A 369 -9.08 -19.08 2.15
CA LEU A 369 -8.22 -18.06 1.56
C LEU A 369 -7.23 -18.66 0.55
N GLY A 370 -6.77 -19.89 0.74
CA GLY A 370 -5.94 -20.60 -0.22
C GLY A 370 -6.57 -20.61 -1.60
N PHE A 371 -7.81 -21.06 -1.73
CA PHE A 371 -8.53 -21.07 -3.01
C PHE A 371 -8.74 -19.65 -3.57
N ALA A 372 -8.90 -18.65 -2.72
CA ALA A 372 -9.04 -17.25 -3.15
C ALA A 372 -7.81 -16.70 -3.90
N ILE A 373 -6.61 -17.30 -3.74
CA ILE A 373 -5.40 -16.92 -4.48
C ILE A 373 -5.62 -17.05 -5.99
N MET A 374 -6.27 -18.11 -6.44
CA MET A 374 -6.54 -18.35 -7.86
C MET A 374 -7.44 -17.23 -8.43
N PHE A 375 -8.51 -16.88 -7.73
CA PHE A 375 -9.40 -15.80 -8.16
C PHE A 375 -8.71 -14.44 -8.14
N ASN A 376 -7.89 -14.16 -7.11
CA ASN A 376 -7.13 -12.93 -7.04
C ASN A 376 -6.12 -12.82 -8.20
N ALA A 377 -5.46 -13.92 -8.56
CA ALA A 377 -4.55 -13.98 -9.69
C ALA A 377 -5.25 -13.63 -11.02
N VAL A 378 -6.45 -14.18 -11.24
CA VAL A 378 -7.29 -13.86 -12.41
C VAL A 378 -7.66 -12.37 -12.42
N VAL A 379 -8.07 -11.81 -11.29
CA VAL A 379 -8.40 -10.37 -11.17
C VAL A 379 -7.19 -9.50 -11.49
N LEU A 380 -6.00 -9.84 -11.01
CA LEU A 380 -4.78 -9.09 -11.27
C LEU A 380 -4.40 -9.09 -12.76
N VAL A 381 -4.44 -10.24 -13.43
CA VAL A 381 -4.10 -10.36 -14.86
C VAL A 381 -5.13 -9.68 -15.73
N THR A 382 -6.42 -9.93 -15.52
CA THR A 382 -7.48 -9.28 -16.30
C THR A 382 -7.49 -7.78 -16.12
N THR A 383 -7.17 -7.29 -14.92
CA THR A 383 -7.00 -5.85 -14.66
C THR A 383 -5.84 -5.28 -15.48
N ALA A 384 -4.69 -5.96 -15.53
CA ALA A 384 -3.52 -5.54 -16.30
C ALA A 384 -3.82 -5.53 -17.81
N ILE A 385 -4.49 -6.55 -18.33
CA ILE A 385 -4.92 -6.62 -19.74
C ILE A 385 -5.86 -5.46 -20.07
N MET A 386 -6.89 -5.19 -19.24
CA MET A 386 -7.80 -4.07 -19.47
C MET A 386 -7.11 -2.72 -19.42
N GLN A 387 -6.11 -2.55 -18.56
CA GLN A 387 -5.29 -1.34 -18.49
C GLN A 387 -4.45 -1.16 -19.75
N ALA A 388 -3.85 -2.23 -20.28
CA ALA A 388 -3.09 -2.22 -21.53
C ALA A 388 -3.95 -1.81 -22.74
N HIS A 389 -5.23 -2.20 -22.75
CA HIS A 389 -6.21 -1.77 -23.75
C HIS A 389 -6.80 -0.38 -23.53
N GLY A 390 -6.24 0.41 -22.59
CA GLY A 390 -6.69 1.78 -22.30
C GLY A 390 -8.02 1.87 -21.55
N ARG A 391 -8.53 0.76 -21.02
CA ARG A 391 -9.82 0.67 -20.31
C ARG A 391 -9.65 0.61 -18.79
N ALA A 392 -8.71 1.38 -18.23
CA ALA A 392 -8.33 1.33 -16.81
C ALA A 392 -9.49 1.65 -15.83
N GLY A 393 -10.50 2.40 -16.24
CA GLY A 393 -11.63 2.74 -15.37
C GLY A 393 -12.59 1.57 -15.10
N ARG A 394 -12.69 0.59 -16.01
CA ARG A 394 -13.59 -0.56 -15.84
C ARG A 394 -13.21 -1.48 -14.68
N PRO A 395 -11.94 -1.91 -14.52
CA PRO A 395 -11.53 -2.67 -13.35
C PRO A 395 -11.83 -1.99 -12.04
N VAL A 396 -11.59 -0.67 -11.95
CA VAL A 396 -11.88 0.11 -10.73
C VAL A 396 -13.37 0.04 -10.37
N LEU A 397 -14.26 0.20 -11.36
CA LEU A 397 -15.70 0.08 -11.14
C LEU A 397 -16.08 -1.33 -10.66
N ILE A 398 -15.56 -2.37 -11.30
CA ILE A 398 -15.83 -3.78 -10.95
C ILE A 398 -15.32 -4.08 -9.53
N MET A 399 -14.13 -3.62 -9.18
CA MET A 399 -13.56 -3.79 -7.83
C MET A 399 -14.39 -3.05 -6.77
N PHE A 400 -14.92 -1.87 -7.10
CA PHE A 400 -15.81 -1.13 -6.22
C PHE A 400 -17.13 -1.85 -5.98
N LEU A 401 -17.78 -2.35 -7.05
CA LEU A 401 -19.00 -3.17 -6.95
C LEU A 401 -18.74 -4.47 -6.18
N GLY A 402 -17.61 -5.14 -6.44
CA GLY A 402 -17.18 -6.31 -5.67
C GLY A 402 -16.98 -6.01 -4.19
N GLY A 403 -16.41 -4.84 -3.86
CA GLY A 403 -16.28 -4.36 -2.48
C GLY A 403 -17.61 -4.14 -1.78
N LEU A 404 -18.61 -3.57 -2.48
CA LEU A 404 -19.95 -3.41 -1.93
C LEU A 404 -20.65 -4.76 -1.70
N LEU A 405 -20.52 -5.70 -2.64
CA LEU A 405 -21.02 -7.06 -2.46
C LEU A 405 -20.34 -7.78 -1.29
N LYS A 406 -19.04 -7.57 -1.09
CA LYS A 406 -18.30 -8.09 0.06
C LYS A 406 -18.85 -7.54 1.36
N LEU A 407 -19.12 -6.23 1.46
CA LEU A 407 -19.73 -5.62 2.66
C LEU A 407 -21.09 -6.24 2.97
N ALA A 408 -21.94 -6.44 1.95
CA ALA A 408 -23.24 -7.09 2.12
C ALA A 408 -23.07 -8.55 2.59
N ALA A 409 -22.12 -9.29 2.02
CA ALA A 409 -21.83 -10.66 2.42
C ALA A 409 -21.30 -10.74 3.86
N VAL A 410 -20.40 -9.83 4.27
CA VAL A 410 -19.93 -9.75 5.65
C VAL A 410 -21.07 -9.49 6.62
N TYR A 411 -21.97 -8.54 6.28
CA TYR A 411 -23.13 -8.25 7.14
C TYR A 411 -24.04 -9.45 7.32
N ILE A 412 -24.36 -10.18 6.24
CA ILE A 412 -25.31 -11.32 6.26
C ILE A 412 -24.66 -12.55 6.92
N LEU A 413 -23.43 -12.87 6.53
CA LEU A 413 -22.78 -14.13 6.95
C LEU A 413 -22.22 -14.06 8.37
N THR A 414 -21.71 -12.91 8.82
CA THR A 414 -21.22 -12.75 10.20
C THR A 414 -22.37 -12.66 11.20
N GLY A 415 -23.53 -12.18 10.79
CA GLY A 415 -24.73 -12.09 11.66
C GLY A 415 -25.51 -13.40 11.80
N ASN A 416 -25.21 -14.44 11.02
CA ASN A 416 -25.83 -15.77 11.06
C ASN A 416 -24.72 -16.83 11.19
N PRO A 417 -24.33 -17.20 12.41
CA PRO A 417 -23.28 -18.21 12.66
C PRO A 417 -23.72 -19.63 12.24
#